data_114e25317e1a04252e3f16c0a82a1d55
#
_entry.id   114e25317e1a04252e3f16c0a82a1d55
#
_cell.length_a   1.000
_cell.length_b   1.000
_cell.length_c   1.000
_cell.angle_alpha   90.00
_cell.angle_beta   90.00
_cell.angle_gamma   90.00
#
_symmetry.space_group_name_H-M   'P 1'
#
loop_
_entity.id
_entity.type
_entity.pdbx_description
1 polymer ?
#
loop_
_entity_poly.entity_id
_entity_poly.type
_entity_poly.pdbx_seq_one_letter_code
_entity_poly.pdbx_strand_id
1 'polypeptide(L)'
;MNKPTLLLSALALSIGLSLSALPPAAASLPTQVPGQGALPSLAPMLEKVLPAVVSVQVEGTASPAQNMPEELKKYFGDNAPQEQAQPFEGLGSGVIIDAAKGYILTNNHVISQADKISVQLNDGRGLRLN
;
A
#
# COMPACT_ATOMS: atom_id res chain seq x y z
N MET A 1 -7.70 52.05 29.38
CA MET A 1 -6.52 51.22 29.06
C MET A 1 -6.75 49.82 29.58
N ASN A 2 -6.98 48.88 28.66
CA ASN A 2 -7.44 47.53 28.99
C ASN A 2 -6.24 46.61 29.27
N LYS A 3 -5.79 46.59 30.52
CA LYS A 3 -4.71 45.69 30.98
C LYS A 3 -4.99 44.18 30.84
N PRO A 4 -6.24 43.66 30.82
CA PRO A 4 -6.50 42.22 30.69
C PRO A 4 -6.18 41.67 29.28
N THR A 5 -6.30 42.46 28.23
CA THR A 5 -6.04 41.97 26.85
C THR A 5 -4.56 41.75 26.56
N LEU A 6 -3.67 42.50 27.19
CA LEU A 6 -2.23 42.32 27.05
C LEU A 6 -1.73 41.05 27.76
N LEU A 7 -2.32 40.69 28.89
CA LEU A 7 -1.97 39.47 29.63
C LEU A 7 -2.42 38.21 28.89
N LEU A 8 -3.60 38.24 28.25
CA LEU A 8 -4.11 37.12 27.43
C LEU A 8 -3.28 36.92 26.17
N SER A 9 -2.84 37.98 25.51
CA SER A 9 -2.00 37.89 24.33
C SER A 9 -0.58 37.34 24.63
N ALA A 10 -0.02 37.69 25.77
CA ALA A 10 1.26 37.18 26.23
C ALA A 10 1.21 35.69 26.58
N LEU A 11 0.11 35.22 27.14
CA LEU A 11 -0.10 33.80 27.47
C LEU A 11 -0.29 32.96 26.20
N ALA A 12 -1.01 33.46 25.20
CA ALA A 12 -1.22 32.78 23.93
C ALA A 12 0.09 32.66 23.14
N LEU A 13 0.94 33.66 23.19
CA LEU A 13 2.26 33.64 22.51
C LEU A 13 3.23 32.66 23.16
N SER A 14 3.19 32.52 24.49
CA SER A 14 4.07 31.59 25.21
C SER A 14 3.71 30.12 24.98
N ILE A 15 2.42 29.80 24.81
CA ILE A 15 1.95 28.43 24.50
C ILE A 15 2.30 28.07 23.06
N GLY A 16 2.19 28.99 22.11
CA GLY A 16 2.56 28.78 20.71
C GLY A 16 4.06 28.48 20.50
N LEU A 17 4.93 29.11 21.30
CA LEU A 17 6.38 28.91 21.17
C LEU A 17 6.86 27.57 21.77
N SER A 18 6.16 27.04 22.77
CA SER A 18 6.52 25.77 23.41
C SER A 18 6.13 24.53 22.60
N LEU A 19 5.18 24.64 21.64
CA LEU A 19 4.78 23.53 20.78
C LEU A 19 5.74 23.31 19.61
N SER A 20 6.55 24.28 19.26
CA SER A 20 7.50 24.21 18.15
C SER A 20 8.82 23.48 18.49
N ALA A 21 9.03 23.11 19.75
CA ALA A 21 10.28 22.54 20.24
C ALA A 21 10.27 21.02 20.41
N LEU A 22 9.20 20.31 19.97
CA LEU A 22 9.21 18.86 19.97
C LEU A 22 10.06 18.38 18.79
N PRO A 23 11.19 17.72 19.01
CA PRO A 23 11.94 17.10 17.92
C PRO A 23 11.04 16.02 17.29
N PRO A 24 11.11 15.84 15.95
CA PRO A 24 10.43 14.73 15.32
C PRO A 24 10.94 13.44 15.99
N ALA A 25 10.04 12.71 16.63
CA ALA A 25 10.33 11.38 17.15
C ALA A 25 10.59 10.47 15.95
N ALA A 26 11.84 10.45 15.47
CA ALA A 26 12.29 9.44 14.54
C ALA A 26 12.24 8.11 15.29
N ALA A 27 11.24 7.29 15.00
CA ALA A 27 11.19 5.90 15.46
C ALA A 27 12.34 5.16 14.79
N SER A 28 13.52 5.18 15.45
CA SER A 28 14.63 4.34 15.04
C SER A 28 14.29 2.90 15.41
N LEU A 29 14.30 2.02 14.43
CA LEU A 29 14.20 0.58 14.68
C LEU A 29 15.36 0.15 15.61
N PRO A 30 15.11 -0.73 16.57
CA PRO A 30 16.17 -1.22 17.43
C PRO A 30 17.23 -1.93 16.58
N THR A 31 18.47 -1.45 16.66
CA THR A 31 19.62 -2.05 15.96
C THR A 31 20.15 -3.28 16.67
N GLN A 32 19.65 -3.55 17.87
CA GLN A 32 20.09 -4.69 18.69
C GLN A 32 18.88 -5.33 19.38
N VAL A 33 18.90 -6.66 19.46
CA VAL A 33 17.97 -7.42 20.31
C VAL A 33 18.63 -7.60 21.67
N PRO A 34 17.96 -7.28 22.80
CA PRO A 34 18.52 -7.51 24.12
C PRO A 34 19.00 -8.97 24.27
N GLY A 35 20.29 -9.15 24.52
CA GLY A 35 20.89 -10.47 24.70
C GLY A 35 21.42 -11.18 23.45
N GLN A 36 21.29 -10.63 22.26
CA GLN A 36 21.73 -11.28 21.01
C GLN A 36 22.70 -10.46 20.13
N GLY A 37 23.23 -9.36 20.62
CA GLY A 37 24.16 -8.52 19.87
C GLY A 37 23.50 -7.73 18.73
N ALA A 38 24.32 -7.22 17.79
CA ALA A 38 23.84 -6.47 16.64
C ALA A 38 23.09 -7.39 15.65
N LEU A 39 21.92 -6.95 15.18
CA LEU A 39 21.20 -7.66 14.12
C LEU A 39 22.03 -7.65 12.83
N PRO A 40 22.21 -8.81 12.17
CA PRO A 40 22.91 -8.85 10.89
C PRO A 40 22.13 -8.03 9.86
N SER A 41 22.87 -7.29 9.03
CA SER A 41 22.25 -6.54 7.90
C SER A 41 21.61 -7.52 6.90
N LEU A 42 20.37 -7.23 6.52
CA LEU A 42 19.66 -7.98 5.47
C LEU A 42 20.04 -7.50 4.06
N ALA A 43 20.80 -6.40 3.94
CA ALA A 43 21.12 -5.79 2.64
C ALA A 43 21.77 -6.77 1.64
N PRO A 44 22.75 -7.60 2.01
CA PRO A 44 23.37 -8.55 1.08
C PRO A 44 22.38 -9.63 0.58
N MET A 45 21.42 -10.01 1.40
CA MET A 45 20.37 -10.95 1.00
C MET A 45 19.40 -10.28 0.04
N LEU A 46 18.97 -9.06 0.34
CA LEU A 46 18.04 -8.30 -0.50
C LEU A 46 18.63 -8.05 -1.89
N GLU A 47 19.89 -7.70 -2.00
CA GLU A 47 20.57 -7.51 -3.30
C GLU A 47 20.48 -8.76 -4.19
N LYS A 48 20.49 -9.96 -3.59
CA LYS A 48 20.39 -11.22 -4.33
C LYS A 48 18.96 -11.56 -4.75
N VAL A 49 17.95 -11.20 -3.96
CA VAL A 49 16.56 -11.60 -4.21
C VAL A 49 15.75 -10.54 -4.94
N LEU A 50 16.08 -9.25 -4.82
CA LEU A 50 15.37 -8.16 -5.48
C LEU A 50 15.21 -8.32 -7.00
N PRO A 51 16.19 -8.86 -7.75
CA PRO A 51 16.00 -9.10 -9.18
C PRO A 51 14.86 -10.07 -9.52
N ALA A 52 14.48 -10.94 -8.59
CA ALA A 52 13.36 -11.86 -8.76
C ALA A 52 12.01 -11.25 -8.37
N VAL A 53 12.00 -10.11 -7.69
CA VAL A 53 10.76 -9.42 -7.27
C VAL A 53 10.26 -8.54 -8.40
N VAL A 54 8.97 -8.60 -8.68
CA VAL A 54 8.33 -7.83 -9.75
C VAL A 54 7.11 -7.09 -9.22
N SER A 55 6.77 -5.96 -9.87
CA SER A 55 5.50 -5.29 -9.67
C SER A 55 4.47 -5.85 -10.64
N VAL A 56 3.29 -6.17 -10.14
CA VAL A 56 2.16 -6.67 -10.93
C VAL A 56 1.12 -5.57 -11.00
N GLN A 57 0.79 -5.13 -12.21
CA GLN A 57 -0.28 -4.17 -12.48
C GLN A 57 -1.43 -4.92 -13.15
N VAL A 58 -2.63 -4.66 -12.70
CA VAL A 58 -3.84 -5.26 -13.23
C VAL A 58 -4.83 -4.18 -13.64
N GLU A 59 -5.49 -4.41 -14.74
CA GLU A 59 -6.63 -3.62 -15.21
C GLU A 59 -7.82 -4.56 -15.37
N GLY A 60 -9.00 -4.12 -14.98
CA GLY A 60 -10.20 -4.91 -15.12
C GLY A 60 -11.46 -4.06 -15.02
N THR A 61 -12.60 -4.72 -15.08
CA THR A 61 -13.91 -4.12 -14.90
C THR A 61 -14.61 -4.76 -13.73
N ALA A 62 -14.94 -3.97 -12.71
CA ALA A 62 -15.67 -4.43 -11.55
C ALA A 62 -17.13 -4.00 -11.62
N SER A 63 -18.03 -4.95 -11.45
CA SER A 63 -19.45 -4.66 -11.25
C SER A 63 -19.76 -4.69 -9.76
N PRO A 64 -20.31 -3.62 -9.18
CA PRO A 64 -20.67 -3.58 -7.75
C PRO A 64 -21.56 -4.74 -7.32
N ALA A 65 -22.42 -5.23 -8.22
CA ALA A 65 -23.29 -6.38 -7.97
C ALA A 65 -22.55 -7.69 -7.72
N GLN A 66 -21.31 -7.85 -8.22
CA GLN A 66 -20.51 -9.07 -8.00
C GLN A 66 -19.91 -9.14 -6.59
N ASN A 67 -19.71 -7.99 -5.96
CA ASN A 67 -19.15 -7.89 -4.61
C ASN A 67 -20.22 -7.73 -3.52
N MET A 68 -21.51 -7.79 -3.87
CA MET A 68 -22.60 -7.67 -2.92
C MET A 68 -22.75 -8.96 -2.13
N PRO A 69 -22.76 -8.92 -0.77
CA PRO A 69 -23.06 -10.08 0.06
C PRO A 69 -24.40 -10.72 -0.33
N GLU A 70 -24.46 -12.07 -0.30
CA GLU A 70 -25.66 -12.84 -0.66
C GLU A 70 -26.91 -12.42 0.13
N GLU A 71 -26.72 -11.99 1.37
CA GLU A 71 -27.80 -11.49 2.21
C GLU A 71 -28.43 -10.21 1.67
N LEU A 72 -27.61 -9.29 1.16
CA LEU A 72 -28.09 -8.07 0.51
C LEU A 72 -28.75 -8.36 -0.83
N LYS A 73 -28.25 -9.32 -1.61
CA LYS A 73 -28.87 -9.74 -2.86
C LYS A 73 -30.32 -10.20 -2.68
N LYS A 74 -30.60 -10.89 -1.56
CA LYS A 74 -31.95 -11.33 -1.20
C LYS A 74 -32.92 -10.18 -0.93
N TYR A 75 -32.43 -9.05 -0.42
CA TYR A 75 -33.27 -7.89 -0.11
C TYR A 75 -33.55 -7.02 -1.35
N PHE A 76 -32.60 -6.91 -2.25
CA PHE A 76 -32.76 -6.06 -3.44
C PHE A 76 -33.36 -6.81 -4.64
N GLY A 77 -33.29 -8.16 -4.67
CA GLY A 77 -33.83 -8.98 -5.74
C GLY A 77 -33.37 -8.49 -7.12
N ASP A 78 -34.28 -8.59 -8.10
CA ASP A 78 -34.04 -8.14 -9.47
C ASP A 78 -34.00 -6.60 -9.61
N ASN A 79 -34.28 -5.86 -8.55
CA ASN A 79 -34.22 -4.39 -8.49
C ASN A 79 -32.88 -3.87 -7.93
N ALA A 80 -31.85 -4.72 -7.82
CA ALA A 80 -30.52 -4.26 -7.48
C ALA A 80 -30.09 -3.19 -8.50
N PRO A 81 -29.53 -2.05 -8.07
CA PRO A 81 -29.06 -1.04 -8.98
C PRO A 81 -28.07 -1.69 -9.97
N GLN A 82 -28.42 -1.67 -11.25
CA GLN A 82 -27.51 -2.05 -12.32
C GLN A 82 -26.49 -0.91 -12.47
N GLU A 83 -25.60 -0.80 -11.50
CA GLU A 83 -24.47 0.10 -11.65
C GLU A 83 -23.59 -0.45 -12.78
N GLN A 84 -23.28 0.41 -13.72
CA GLN A 84 -22.43 0.09 -14.86
C GLN A 84 -21.08 -0.42 -14.34
N ALA A 85 -20.58 -1.48 -14.96
CA ALA A 85 -19.25 -1.97 -14.69
C ALA A 85 -18.22 -0.83 -14.83
N GLN A 86 -17.45 -0.59 -13.78
CA GLN A 86 -16.46 0.48 -13.75
C GLN A 86 -15.05 -0.10 -13.93
N PRO A 87 -14.22 0.53 -14.77
CA PRO A 87 -12.83 0.15 -14.88
C PRO A 87 -12.12 0.37 -13.57
N PHE A 88 -11.26 -0.55 -13.19
CA PHE A 88 -10.36 -0.44 -12.05
C PHE A 88 -8.94 -0.77 -12.45
N GLU A 89 -8.00 -0.21 -11.72
CA GLU A 89 -6.58 -0.54 -11.77
C GLU A 89 -6.13 -1.03 -10.38
N GLY A 90 -5.29 -2.03 -10.36
CA GLY A 90 -4.73 -2.59 -9.14
C GLY A 90 -3.23 -2.78 -9.24
N LEU A 91 -2.56 -2.74 -8.10
CA LEU A 91 -1.13 -2.98 -7.96
C LEU A 91 -0.90 -4.12 -6.98
N GLY A 92 0.05 -4.97 -7.31
CA GLY A 92 0.50 -6.06 -6.45
C GLY A 92 1.98 -6.35 -6.65
N SER A 93 2.45 -7.38 -6.02
CA SER A 93 3.81 -7.88 -6.14
C SER A 93 3.81 -9.33 -6.58
N GLY A 94 4.87 -9.75 -7.25
CA GLY A 94 5.11 -11.12 -7.62
C GLY A 94 6.58 -11.50 -7.47
N VAL A 95 6.86 -12.78 -7.60
CA VAL A 95 8.22 -13.34 -7.56
C VAL A 95 8.42 -14.26 -8.75
N ILE A 96 9.49 -14.07 -9.50
CA ILE A 96 9.89 -14.97 -10.57
C ILE A 96 10.37 -16.28 -9.96
N ILE A 97 9.69 -17.38 -10.26
CA ILE A 97 10.05 -18.71 -9.76
C ILE A 97 10.74 -19.58 -10.82
N ASP A 98 10.53 -19.27 -12.10
CA ASP A 98 11.20 -19.92 -13.23
C ASP A 98 11.35 -18.91 -14.38
N ALA A 99 12.53 -18.36 -14.55
CA ALA A 99 12.79 -17.36 -15.57
C ALA A 99 12.78 -17.94 -17.00
N ALA A 100 13.15 -19.21 -17.18
CA ALA A 100 13.17 -19.85 -18.47
C ALA A 100 11.77 -20.11 -19.02
N LYS A 101 10.82 -20.42 -18.12
CA LYS A 101 9.41 -20.64 -18.46
C LYS A 101 8.56 -19.39 -18.29
N GLY A 102 9.11 -18.33 -17.69
CA GLY A 102 8.38 -17.11 -17.41
C GLY A 102 7.35 -17.24 -16.30
N TYR A 103 7.57 -18.10 -15.31
CA TYR A 103 6.62 -18.31 -14.24
C TYR A 103 6.83 -17.29 -13.13
N ILE A 104 5.73 -16.61 -12.77
CA ILE A 104 5.67 -15.61 -11.71
C ILE A 104 4.60 -16.02 -10.72
N LEU A 105 4.98 -16.09 -9.45
CA LEU A 105 4.06 -16.34 -8.34
C LEU A 105 3.52 -15.01 -7.82
N THR A 106 2.22 -14.89 -7.71
CA THR A 106 1.54 -13.75 -7.07
C THR A 106 0.31 -14.22 -6.28
N ASN A 107 -0.33 -13.32 -5.55
CA ASN A 107 -1.53 -13.64 -4.79
C ASN A 107 -2.77 -13.71 -5.71
N ASN A 108 -3.65 -14.66 -5.44
CA ASN A 108 -4.89 -14.82 -6.21
C ASN A 108 -5.74 -13.55 -6.20
N HIS A 109 -5.84 -12.84 -5.07
CA HIS A 109 -6.65 -11.62 -4.97
C HIS A 109 -6.13 -10.47 -5.85
N VAL A 110 -4.85 -10.49 -6.27
CA VAL A 110 -4.30 -9.50 -7.19
C VAL A 110 -4.84 -9.67 -8.60
N ILE A 111 -5.01 -10.93 -9.04
CA ILE A 111 -5.32 -11.28 -10.44
C ILE A 111 -6.75 -11.75 -10.67
N SER A 112 -7.53 -12.02 -9.61
CA SER A 112 -8.82 -12.70 -9.72
C SER A 112 -9.90 -11.96 -10.52
N GLN A 113 -9.78 -10.65 -10.69
CA GLN A 113 -10.72 -9.81 -11.44
C GLN A 113 -10.04 -9.05 -12.58
N ALA A 114 -8.83 -9.46 -12.95
CA ALA A 114 -8.04 -8.80 -13.96
C ALA A 114 -8.44 -9.25 -15.37
N ASP A 115 -8.72 -8.30 -16.24
CA ASP A 115 -8.87 -8.50 -17.69
C ASP A 115 -7.51 -8.42 -18.39
N LYS A 116 -6.59 -7.63 -17.81
CA LYS A 116 -5.21 -7.47 -18.29
C LYS A 116 -4.24 -7.47 -17.12
N ILE A 117 -3.10 -8.10 -17.35
CA ILE A 117 -2.01 -8.17 -16.38
C ILE A 117 -0.74 -7.68 -17.04
N SER A 118 -0.04 -6.76 -16.38
CA SER A 118 1.28 -6.27 -16.78
C SER A 118 2.25 -6.48 -15.64
N VAL A 119 3.48 -6.85 -15.97
CA VAL A 119 4.54 -7.09 -14.99
C VAL A 119 5.70 -6.17 -15.29
N GLN A 120 6.19 -5.48 -14.27
CA GLN A 120 7.38 -4.66 -14.34
C GLN A 120 8.50 -5.31 -13.54
N LEU A 121 9.61 -5.56 -14.21
CA LEU A 121 10.81 -6.10 -13.61
C LEU A 121 11.56 -5.03 -12.79
N ASN A 122 12.43 -5.47 -11.90
CA ASN A 122 13.22 -4.57 -11.06
C ASN A 122 14.17 -3.65 -11.86
N ASP A 123 14.53 -4.03 -13.07
CA ASP A 123 15.35 -3.23 -14.01
C ASP A 123 14.52 -2.23 -14.84
N GLY A 124 13.21 -2.12 -14.60
CA GLY A 124 12.31 -1.20 -15.29
C GLY A 124 11.68 -1.75 -16.57
N ARG A 125 12.05 -2.95 -17.03
CA ARG A 125 11.41 -3.57 -18.20
C ARG A 125 10.00 -4.02 -17.87
N GLY A 126 9.05 -3.67 -18.73
CA GLY A 126 7.66 -4.10 -18.63
C GLY A 126 7.33 -5.25 -19.57
N LEU A 127 6.56 -6.22 -19.10
CA LEU A 127 6.03 -7.33 -19.85
C LEU A 127 4.51 -7.35 -19.70
N ARG A 128 3.79 -7.46 -20.81
CA ARG A 128 2.34 -7.66 -20.78
C ARG A 128 2.04 -9.15 -20.95
N LEU A 129 1.22 -9.69 -20.08
CA LEU A 129 0.73 -11.06 -20.16
C LEU A 129 -0.60 -11.03 -20.93
N ASN A 130 -0.71 -11.90 -21.94
CA ASN A 130 -1.94 -12.08 -22.74
C ASN A 130 -2.67 -13.33 -22.27
#